data_dd42e848b64234af0dd4d3816d65e191
#
_entry.id   dd42e848b64234af0dd4d3816d65e191
#
_cell.length_a   1.000
_cell.length_b   1.000
_cell.length_c   1.000
_cell.angle_alpha   90.00
_cell.angle_beta   90.00
_cell.angle_gamma   90.00
#
_symmetry.space_group_name_H-M   'P 1'
#
loop_
_entity.id
_entity.type
_entity.pdbx_description
1 polymer ?
#
loop_
_entity_poly.entity_id
_entity_poly.type
_entity_poly.pdbx_seq_one_letter_code
_entity_poly.pdbx_strand_id
1 'polypeptide(L)'
;MLKKVLIAALLTLLIGLPEVVAAQDVPSGKWWYNKKVVQNLNLTQKEIGQLDRLYENSHRKLIDLTSAVKREQFELDTLLGKETVDDAKVRDQFKRLEKARTDLADERLGFVIRVREIIGADRFQQLKTSYKDWR
;
A
#
# COMPACT_ATOMS: atom_id res chain seq x y z
N MET A 1 26.22 -14.70 20.06
CA MET A 1 25.65 -13.35 19.93
C MET A 1 25.80 -12.77 18.52
N LEU A 2 26.95 -12.79 17.90
CA LEU A 2 27.19 -12.28 16.53
C LEU A 2 26.33 -12.97 15.45
N LYS A 3 26.10 -14.30 15.55
CA LYS A 3 25.26 -15.04 14.59
C LYS A 3 23.77 -14.63 14.62
N LYS A 4 23.25 -14.29 15.80
CA LYS A 4 21.84 -13.83 15.96
C LYS A 4 21.62 -12.41 15.43
N VAL A 5 22.63 -11.56 15.50
CA VAL A 5 22.60 -10.19 14.99
C VAL A 5 22.71 -10.17 13.46
N LEU A 6 23.51 -11.09 12.88
CA LEU A 6 23.65 -11.24 11.42
C LEU A 6 22.37 -11.77 10.76
N ILE A 7 21.63 -12.67 11.42
CA ILE A 7 20.35 -13.20 10.91
C ILE A 7 19.28 -12.10 10.94
N ALA A 8 19.24 -11.29 11.99
CA ALA A 8 18.32 -10.14 12.07
C ALA A 8 18.62 -9.08 11.00
N ALA A 9 19.90 -8.83 10.70
CA ALA A 9 20.33 -7.89 9.65
C ALA A 9 20.02 -8.41 8.23
N LEU A 10 20.08 -9.72 8.00
CA LEU A 10 19.74 -10.33 6.71
C LEU A 10 18.21 -10.30 6.45
N LEU A 11 17.41 -10.45 7.50
CA LEU A 11 15.95 -10.36 7.41
C LEU A 11 15.44 -8.96 7.09
N THR A 12 16.14 -7.92 7.55
CA THR A 12 15.82 -6.52 7.19
C THR A 12 16.08 -6.20 5.73
N LEU A 13 17.00 -6.92 5.07
CA LEU A 13 17.27 -6.71 3.63
C LEU A 13 16.15 -7.25 2.72
N LEU A 14 15.39 -8.24 3.18
CA LEU A 14 14.24 -8.81 2.44
C LEU A 14 12.98 -7.94 2.52
N ILE A 15 12.92 -6.97 3.44
CA ILE A 15 11.77 -6.07 3.64
C ILE A 15 11.85 -4.83 2.72
N GLY A 16 13.02 -4.56 2.16
CA GLY A 16 13.33 -3.38 1.36
C GLY A 16 13.14 -3.54 -0.14
N LEU A 17 12.08 -4.22 -0.61
CA LEU A 17 11.71 -4.08 -2.02
C LEU A 17 11.09 -2.72 -2.24
N PRO A 18 11.52 -1.98 -3.28
CA PRO A 18 10.97 -0.65 -3.53
C PRO A 18 9.46 -0.76 -3.72
N GLU A 19 8.73 -0.07 -2.88
CA GLU A 19 7.30 0.16 -3.12
C GLU A 19 7.16 0.71 -4.53
N VAL A 20 6.22 0.15 -5.29
CA VAL A 20 5.97 0.56 -6.67
C VAL A 20 5.76 2.08 -6.70
N VAL A 21 6.73 2.78 -7.28
CA VAL A 21 6.85 4.26 -7.29
C VAL A 21 5.58 4.98 -7.78
N ALA A 22 4.77 4.31 -8.61
CA ALA A 22 3.56 4.89 -9.18
C ALA A 22 2.44 5.22 -8.17
N ALA A 23 2.40 4.55 -7.02
CA ALA A 23 1.37 4.79 -6.00
C ALA A 23 1.76 5.90 -5.00
N GLN A 24 3.03 6.35 -5.01
CA GLN A 24 3.54 7.34 -4.05
C GLN A 24 3.23 8.79 -4.46
N ASP A 25 2.89 9.03 -5.71
CA ASP A 25 2.61 10.38 -6.23
C ASP A 25 1.19 10.86 -5.93
N VAL A 26 0.29 9.94 -5.54
CA VAL A 26 -1.07 10.30 -5.16
C VAL A 26 -1.13 10.53 -3.65
N PRO A 27 -1.68 11.66 -3.20
CA PRO A 27 -1.77 11.96 -1.78
C PRO A 27 -2.52 10.86 -1.02
N SER A 28 -1.99 10.47 0.13
CA SER A 28 -2.67 9.56 1.05
C SER A 28 -3.73 10.27 1.88
N GLY A 29 -4.69 9.53 2.41
CA GLY A 29 -5.76 10.06 3.24
C GLY A 29 -6.85 10.76 2.43
N LYS A 30 -7.66 11.55 3.15
CA LYS A 30 -8.83 12.24 2.59
C LYS A 30 -8.50 13.67 2.15
N TRP A 31 -7.60 13.80 1.17
CA TRP A 31 -7.16 15.09 0.62
C TRP A 31 -8.32 15.96 0.05
N TRP A 32 -9.44 15.35 -0.33
CA TRP A 32 -10.64 16.04 -0.83
C TRP A 32 -11.43 16.80 0.24
N TYR A 33 -10.99 16.79 1.50
CA TYR A 33 -11.48 17.70 2.54
C TYR A 33 -10.61 18.95 2.72
N ASN A 34 -9.44 19.00 2.11
CA ASN A 34 -8.62 20.21 2.12
C ASN A 34 -9.26 21.27 1.24
N LYS A 35 -9.63 22.42 1.83
CA LYS A 35 -10.33 23.50 1.12
C LYS A 35 -9.57 23.99 -0.11
N LYS A 36 -8.25 24.14 -0.03
CA LYS A 36 -7.43 24.57 -1.17
C LYS A 36 -7.48 23.55 -2.32
N VAL A 37 -7.40 22.27 -2.01
CA VAL A 37 -7.48 21.20 -3.01
C VAL A 37 -8.84 21.17 -3.67
N VAL A 38 -9.92 21.27 -2.89
CA VAL A 38 -11.30 21.31 -3.41
C VAL A 38 -11.49 22.50 -4.36
N GLN A 39 -10.99 23.67 -4.00
CA GLN A 39 -11.07 24.86 -4.83
C GLN A 39 -10.24 24.76 -6.10
N ASN A 40 -8.98 24.31 -5.99
CA ASN A 40 -8.06 24.19 -7.13
C ASN A 40 -8.50 23.13 -8.14
N LEU A 41 -9.10 22.04 -7.67
CA LEU A 41 -9.63 20.98 -8.52
C LEU A 41 -11.09 21.16 -8.91
N ASN A 42 -11.76 22.17 -8.38
CA ASN A 42 -13.20 22.41 -8.61
C ASN A 42 -14.05 21.16 -8.31
N LEU A 43 -13.79 20.51 -7.18
CA LEU A 43 -14.52 19.30 -6.78
C LEU A 43 -15.97 19.61 -6.44
N THR A 44 -16.89 18.83 -6.99
CA THR A 44 -18.31 18.89 -6.65
C THR A 44 -18.61 18.10 -5.38
N GLN A 45 -19.72 18.41 -4.71
CA GLN A 45 -20.18 17.64 -3.54
C GLN A 45 -20.46 16.17 -3.89
N LYS A 46 -20.93 15.91 -5.11
CA LYS A 46 -21.15 14.56 -5.62
C LYS A 46 -19.82 13.78 -5.71
N GLU A 47 -18.78 14.41 -6.26
CA GLU A 47 -17.45 13.82 -6.38
C GLU A 47 -16.82 13.57 -5.00
N ILE A 48 -16.93 14.49 -4.07
CA ILE A 48 -16.48 14.31 -2.69
C ILE A 48 -17.17 13.10 -2.04
N GLY A 49 -18.48 12.96 -2.21
CA GLY A 49 -19.22 11.80 -1.72
C GLY A 49 -18.80 10.49 -2.37
N GLN A 50 -18.44 10.49 -3.66
CA GLN A 50 -17.90 9.33 -4.35
C GLN A 50 -16.52 8.95 -3.83
N LEU A 51 -15.64 9.91 -3.60
CA LEU A 51 -14.31 9.71 -3.02
C LEU A 51 -14.40 9.16 -1.59
N ASP A 52 -15.34 9.65 -0.78
CA ASP A 52 -15.57 9.13 0.56
C ASP A 52 -15.97 7.65 0.57
N ARG A 53 -16.94 7.28 -0.25
CA ARG A 53 -17.37 5.87 -0.36
C ARG A 53 -16.25 4.96 -0.87
N LEU A 54 -15.50 5.44 -1.86
CA LEU A 54 -14.34 4.73 -2.38
C LEU A 54 -13.29 4.50 -1.28
N TYR A 55 -12.96 5.55 -0.54
CA TYR A 55 -11.99 5.49 0.54
C TYR A 55 -12.41 4.50 1.63
N GLU A 56 -13.64 4.59 2.11
CA GLU A 56 -14.14 3.70 3.18
C GLU A 56 -14.06 2.23 2.76
N ASN A 57 -14.49 1.91 1.54
CA ASN A 57 -14.45 0.55 1.01
C ASN A 57 -13.01 0.04 0.84
N SER A 58 -12.14 0.85 0.25
CA SER A 58 -10.74 0.49 0.06
C SER A 58 -10.00 0.39 1.39
N HIS A 59 -10.24 1.31 2.31
CA HIS A 59 -9.56 1.34 3.61
C HIS A 59 -9.83 0.06 4.43
N ARG A 60 -11.07 -0.43 4.45
CA ARG A 60 -11.41 -1.71 5.09
C ARG A 60 -10.63 -2.88 4.49
N LYS A 61 -10.58 -2.96 3.16
CA LYS A 61 -9.79 -3.99 2.47
C LYS A 61 -8.30 -3.87 2.76
N LEU A 62 -7.77 -2.64 2.78
CA LEU A 62 -6.35 -2.40 3.07
C LEU A 62 -5.96 -2.83 4.49
N ILE A 63 -6.84 -2.67 5.48
CA ILE A 63 -6.62 -3.17 6.84
C ILE A 63 -6.45 -4.70 6.80
N ASP A 64 -7.35 -5.41 6.15
CA ASP A 64 -7.31 -6.88 6.06
C ASP A 64 -6.09 -7.37 5.28
N LEU A 65 -5.80 -6.74 4.14
CA LEU A 65 -4.65 -7.09 3.29
C LEU A 65 -3.31 -6.79 3.96
N THR A 66 -3.21 -5.69 4.69
CA THR A 66 -2.01 -5.35 5.49
C THR A 66 -1.81 -6.36 6.61
N SER A 67 -2.89 -6.77 7.28
CA SER A 67 -2.84 -7.82 8.31
C SER A 67 -2.42 -9.17 7.73
N ALA A 68 -2.87 -9.50 6.52
CA ALA A 68 -2.46 -10.72 5.82
C ALA A 68 -0.94 -10.72 5.54
N VAL A 69 -0.38 -9.61 5.04
CA VAL A 69 1.07 -9.48 4.82
C VAL A 69 1.85 -9.68 6.12
N LYS A 70 1.42 -9.04 7.19
CA LYS A 70 2.08 -9.18 8.50
C LYS A 70 2.04 -10.61 9.02
N ARG A 71 0.90 -11.30 8.87
CA ARG A 71 0.75 -12.69 9.29
C ARG A 71 1.66 -13.61 8.47
N GLU A 72 1.67 -13.49 7.15
CA GLU A 72 2.51 -14.33 6.30
C GLU A 72 4.02 -14.05 6.53
N GLN A 73 4.40 -12.80 6.81
CA GLN A 73 5.77 -12.46 7.21
C GLN A 73 6.14 -13.12 8.54
N PHE A 74 5.27 -13.09 9.53
CA PHE A 74 5.50 -13.72 10.83
C PHE A 74 5.69 -15.24 10.68
N GLU A 75 4.87 -15.89 9.87
CA GLU A 75 5.00 -17.33 9.59
C GLU A 75 6.34 -17.67 8.90
N LEU A 76 6.77 -16.85 7.95
CA LEU A 76 8.08 -17.02 7.30
C LEU A 76 9.22 -16.89 8.32
N ASP A 77 9.19 -15.88 9.15
CA ASP A 77 10.19 -15.64 10.20
C ASP A 77 10.22 -16.80 11.20
N THR A 78 9.05 -17.35 11.55
CA THR A 78 8.94 -18.52 12.44
C THR A 78 9.58 -19.76 11.84
N LEU A 79 9.39 -20.02 10.54
CA LEU A 79 10.02 -21.15 9.85
C LEU A 79 11.53 -21.01 9.76
N LEU A 80 12.02 -19.81 9.48
CA LEU A 80 13.45 -19.50 9.40
C LEU A 80 14.15 -19.52 10.76
N GLY A 81 13.39 -19.28 11.84
CA GLY A 81 13.90 -19.28 13.22
C GLY A 81 14.05 -20.67 13.85
N LYS A 82 13.61 -21.74 13.19
CA LYS A 82 13.75 -23.11 13.68
C LYS A 82 15.20 -23.58 13.60
N GLU A 83 15.55 -24.49 14.49
CA GLU A 83 16.89 -25.11 14.51
C GLU A 83 17.20 -25.84 13.20
N THR A 84 16.21 -26.55 12.65
CA THR A 84 16.30 -27.21 11.33
C THR A 84 15.30 -26.54 10.39
N VAL A 85 15.81 -26.02 9.27
CA VAL A 85 15.02 -25.35 8.25
C VAL A 85 14.60 -26.34 7.16
N ASP A 86 13.29 -26.43 6.91
CA ASP A 86 12.72 -27.16 5.77
C ASP A 86 12.61 -26.21 4.57
N ASP A 87 13.48 -26.39 3.57
CA ASP A 87 13.56 -25.52 2.39
C ASP A 87 12.22 -25.44 1.63
N ALA A 88 11.54 -26.56 1.44
CA ALA A 88 10.26 -26.60 0.72
C ALA A 88 9.17 -25.80 1.44
N LYS A 89 9.06 -25.94 2.76
CA LYS A 89 8.09 -25.18 3.57
C LYS A 89 8.38 -23.69 3.57
N VAL A 90 9.65 -23.31 3.65
CA VAL A 90 10.07 -21.89 3.58
C VAL A 90 9.69 -21.28 2.23
N ARG A 91 9.96 -21.99 1.13
CA ARG A 91 9.61 -21.50 -0.22
C ARG A 91 8.10 -21.38 -0.43
N ASP A 92 7.32 -22.33 0.07
CA ASP A 92 5.87 -22.28 0.00
C ASP A 92 5.31 -21.09 0.82
N GLN A 93 5.85 -20.87 2.02
CA GLN A 93 5.48 -19.74 2.85
C GLN A 93 5.87 -18.39 2.20
N PHE A 94 7.03 -18.32 1.56
CA PHE A 94 7.46 -17.16 0.81
C PHE A 94 6.49 -16.82 -0.33
N LYS A 95 6.01 -17.82 -1.07
CA LYS A 95 4.99 -17.62 -2.12
C LYS A 95 3.69 -17.04 -1.56
N ARG A 96 3.26 -17.49 -0.37
CA ARG A 96 2.08 -16.92 0.32
C ARG A 96 2.29 -15.46 0.69
N LEU A 97 3.47 -15.12 1.19
CA LEU A 97 3.84 -13.74 1.50
C LEU A 97 3.81 -12.86 0.25
N GLU A 98 4.42 -13.33 -0.85
CA GLU A 98 4.43 -12.59 -2.12
C GLU A 98 3.01 -12.40 -2.68
N LYS A 99 2.15 -13.42 -2.56
CA LYS A 99 0.74 -13.27 -2.93
C LYS A 99 0.05 -12.20 -2.09
N ALA A 100 0.22 -12.21 -0.77
CA ALA A 100 -0.36 -11.21 0.11
C ALA A 100 0.11 -9.79 -0.22
N ARG A 101 1.39 -9.62 -0.54
CA ARG A 101 1.97 -8.34 -0.99
C ARG A 101 1.37 -7.87 -2.31
N THR A 102 1.20 -8.78 -3.26
CA THR A 102 0.58 -8.48 -4.56
C THR A 102 -0.87 -8.07 -4.38
N ASP A 103 -1.65 -8.79 -3.58
CA ASP A 103 -3.05 -8.46 -3.31
C ASP A 103 -3.18 -7.04 -2.67
N LEU A 104 -2.26 -6.69 -1.77
CA LEU A 104 -2.20 -5.36 -1.17
C LEU A 104 -1.85 -4.27 -2.20
N ALA A 105 -0.86 -4.54 -3.05
CA ALA A 105 -0.45 -3.63 -4.11
C ALA A 105 -1.56 -3.42 -5.13
N ASP A 106 -2.29 -4.47 -5.50
CA ASP A 106 -3.43 -4.40 -6.42
C ASP A 106 -4.57 -3.54 -5.87
N GLU A 107 -4.90 -3.65 -4.58
CA GLU A 107 -5.93 -2.80 -3.97
C GLU A 107 -5.50 -1.32 -3.95
N ARG A 108 -4.23 -1.03 -3.66
CA ARG A 108 -3.68 0.33 -3.71
C ARG A 108 -3.77 0.92 -5.12
N LEU A 109 -3.36 0.15 -6.12
CA LEU A 109 -3.46 0.57 -7.52
C LEU A 109 -4.92 0.77 -7.94
N GLY A 110 -5.80 -0.14 -7.58
CA GLY A 110 -7.23 -0.05 -7.87
C GLY A 110 -7.87 1.20 -7.29
N PHE A 111 -7.49 1.59 -6.08
CA PHE A 111 -7.92 2.86 -5.48
C PHE A 111 -7.49 4.08 -6.33
N VAL A 112 -6.23 4.13 -6.73
CA VAL A 112 -5.69 5.22 -7.57
C VAL A 112 -6.40 5.31 -8.92
N ILE A 113 -6.66 4.17 -9.58
CA ILE A 113 -7.40 4.11 -10.85
C ILE A 113 -8.81 4.68 -10.69
N ARG A 114 -9.52 4.32 -9.63
CA ARG A 114 -10.88 4.81 -9.38
C ARG A 114 -10.92 6.29 -9.00
N VAL A 115 -9.93 6.79 -8.27
CA VAL A 115 -9.78 8.24 -8.04
C VAL A 115 -9.67 8.96 -9.38
N ARG A 116 -8.82 8.46 -10.29
CA ARG A 116 -8.66 9.02 -11.63
C ARG A 116 -9.96 8.98 -12.44
N GLU A 117 -10.75 7.93 -12.33
CA GLU A 117 -12.07 7.83 -12.98
C GLU A 117 -13.05 8.90 -12.45
N ILE A 118 -13.05 9.17 -11.15
CA ILE A 118 -13.94 10.15 -10.52
C ILE A 118 -13.58 11.57 -10.94
N ILE A 119 -12.31 11.95 -10.85
CA ILE A 119 -11.88 13.34 -11.09
C ILE A 119 -11.43 13.61 -12.53
N GLY A 120 -11.19 12.58 -13.33
CA GLY A 120 -10.72 12.68 -14.71
C GLY A 120 -9.22 12.90 -14.85
N ALA A 121 -8.71 12.72 -16.07
CA ALA A 121 -7.27 12.70 -16.36
C ALA A 121 -6.57 14.01 -16.01
N ASP A 122 -7.16 15.16 -16.39
CA ASP A 122 -6.52 16.48 -16.21
C ASP A 122 -6.40 16.85 -14.72
N ARG A 123 -7.48 16.70 -13.96
CA ARG A 123 -7.47 16.98 -12.52
C ARG A 123 -6.63 15.98 -11.74
N PHE A 124 -6.57 14.73 -12.19
CA PHE A 124 -5.67 13.74 -11.63
C PHE A 124 -4.20 14.13 -11.83
N GLN A 125 -3.84 14.62 -13.01
CA GLN A 125 -2.49 15.12 -13.27
C GLN A 125 -2.17 16.37 -12.42
N GLN A 126 -3.11 17.29 -12.28
CA GLN A 126 -2.96 18.45 -11.39
C GLN A 126 -2.75 18.02 -9.93
N LEU A 127 -3.52 17.04 -9.45
CA LEU A 127 -3.37 16.48 -8.10
C LEU A 127 -1.96 15.93 -7.89
N LYS A 128 -1.43 15.14 -8.83
CA LYS A 128 -0.08 14.57 -8.73
C LYS A 128 1.02 15.62 -8.69
N THR A 129 0.92 16.63 -9.53
CA THR A 129 2.00 17.61 -9.73
C THR A 129 1.96 18.78 -8.74
N SER A 130 0.77 19.21 -8.33
CA SER A 130 0.58 20.46 -7.60
C SER A 130 0.14 20.28 -6.15
N TYR A 131 -0.16 19.08 -5.71
CA TYR A 131 -0.66 18.85 -4.35
C TYR A 131 0.27 19.37 -3.25
N LYS A 132 1.58 19.25 -3.46
CA LYS A 132 2.59 19.73 -2.49
C LYS A 132 2.49 21.23 -2.27
N ASP A 133 2.11 21.97 -3.32
CA ASP A 133 1.98 23.43 -3.28
C ASP A 133 0.66 23.87 -2.63
N TRP A 134 -0.31 22.98 -2.53
CA TRP A 134 -1.65 23.26 -1.99
C TRP A 134 -1.79 22.94 -0.49
N ARG A 135 -0.81 22.26 0.10
CA ARG A 135 -0.82 21.91 1.54
C ARG A 135 -0.52 23.06 2.45
#